data_7a538e15aa653f3e8db177be681ffe54
#
_entry.id   7a538e15aa653f3e8db177be681ffe54
#
_cell.length_a   1.000
_cell.length_b   1.000
_cell.length_c   1.000
_cell.angle_alpha   90.00
_cell.angle_beta   90.00
_cell.angle_gamma   90.00
#
_symmetry.space_group_name_H-M   'P 1'
#
loop_
_entity.id
_entity.type
_entity.pdbx_description
1 polymer ?
#
loop_
_entity_poly.entity_id
_entity_poly.type
_entity_poly.pdbx_seq_one_letter_code
_entity_poly.pdbx_strand_id
1 'polypeptide(L)'
;MAWPNEWLRAQLEYEPQDVALFEAALTHRSASSRNNERLEFLGDAVLNLVVAEMLYARFPQASEGDLSRQRARLVSAEPLAAIAQELNIGEVLRLGSGELKSGGFRRESILADALEALVGAAYLDTGLDVARRWVTRWATTRMEALQSGSELKDAKTLLQEWLQARGAPLPSYRIDNVSGEPHAQLFRVACDVQSPSLSAVGSGSSRRRAEQEAAEQILRRLPAAKASDTS
;
A
#
# COMPACT_ATOMS: atom_id res chain seq x y z
N MET A 1 -23.88 27.00 4.24
CA MET A 1 -22.48 26.85 3.82
C MET A 1 -22.43 26.03 2.55
N ALA A 2 -21.60 26.42 1.58
CA ALA A 2 -21.64 25.73 0.29
C ALA A 2 -20.82 24.43 0.34
N TRP A 3 -21.49 23.28 0.40
CA TRP A 3 -20.91 21.98 0.17
C TRP A 3 -20.33 21.94 -1.27
N PRO A 4 -19.13 21.42 -1.53
CA PRO A 4 -18.14 20.84 -0.61
C PRO A 4 -17.05 21.83 -0.15
N ASN A 5 -17.14 23.13 -0.50
CA ASN A 5 -16.05 24.11 -0.37
C ASN A 5 -15.49 24.27 1.04
N GLU A 6 -16.35 24.24 2.06
CA GLU A 6 -15.87 24.37 3.44
C GLU A 6 -15.03 23.18 3.87
N TRP A 7 -15.45 21.99 3.50
CA TRP A 7 -14.69 20.78 3.77
C TRP A 7 -13.35 20.80 3.03
N LEU A 8 -13.33 21.21 1.73
CA LEU A 8 -12.10 21.33 0.95
C LEU A 8 -11.11 22.33 1.58
N ARG A 9 -11.60 23.47 2.05
CA ARG A 9 -10.75 24.43 2.76
C ARG A 9 -10.24 23.88 4.08
N ALA A 10 -11.08 23.23 4.86
CA ALA A 10 -10.74 22.73 6.19
C ALA A 10 -9.78 21.53 6.16
N GLN A 11 -10.00 20.57 5.24
CA GLN A 11 -9.25 19.31 5.21
C GLN A 11 -8.08 19.33 4.22
N LEU A 12 -8.20 20.06 3.12
CA LEU A 12 -7.25 20.05 2.01
C LEU A 12 -6.59 21.42 1.76
N GLU A 13 -6.95 22.44 2.56
CA GLU A 13 -6.46 23.81 2.38
C GLU A 13 -6.59 24.28 0.93
N TYR A 14 -7.74 23.95 0.31
CA TYR A 14 -7.96 24.13 -1.12
C TYR A 14 -9.25 24.87 -1.43
N GLU A 15 -9.16 25.79 -2.40
CA GLU A 15 -10.29 26.50 -2.96
C GLU A 15 -10.39 26.15 -4.45
N PRO A 16 -11.46 25.43 -4.88
CA PRO A 16 -11.59 25.00 -6.26
C PRO A 16 -11.93 26.15 -7.20
N GLN A 17 -11.39 26.09 -8.43
CA GLN A 17 -11.80 26.94 -9.55
C GLN A 17 -13.13 26.44 -10.13
N ASP A 18 -13.26 25.10 -10.30
CA ASP A 18 -14.51 24.44 -10.70
C ASP A 18 -15.06 23.54 -9.58
N VAL A 19 -15.97 24.09 -8.79
CA VAL A 19 -16.65 23.36 -7.69
C VAL A 19 -17.37 22.10 -8.19
N ALA A 20 -17.87 22.10 -9.44
CA ALA A 20 -18.65 21.00 -9.97
C ALA A 20 -17.81 19.71 -10.18
N LEU A 21 -16.48 19.83 -10.32
CA LEU A 21 -15.56 18.67 -10.30
C LEU A 21 -15.56 17.99 -8.95
N PHE A 22 -15.48 18.76 -7.88
CA PHE A 22 -15.43 18.22 -6.50
C PHE A 22 -16.79 17.71 -6.02
N GLU A 23 -17.88 18.33 -6.48
CA GLU A 23 -19.23 17.79 -6.28
C GLU A 23 -19.38 16.41 -6.94
N ALA A 24 -18.87 16.25 -8.16
CA ALA A 24 -18.89 14.96 -8.84
C ALA A 24 -17.97 13.95 -8.14
N ALA A 25 -16.75 14.34 -7.72
CA ALA A 25 -15.81 13.48 -7.00
C ALA A 25 -16.39 12.92 -5.68
N LEU A 26 -17.19 13.71 -4.99
CA LEU A 26 -17.86 13.34 -3.74
C LEU A 26 -19.27 12.76 -3.96
N THR A 27 -19.65 12.40 -5.17
CA THR A 27 -20.96 11.80 -5.47
C THR A 27 -20.77 10.38 -5.99
N HIS A 28 -21.23 9.40 -5.23
CA HIS A 28 -21.20 7.98 -5.62
C HIS A 28 -22.27 7.70 -6.69
N ARG A 29 -22.02 6.70 -7.55
CA ARG A 29 -22.95 6.28 -8.63
C ARG A 29 -24.37 5.92 -8.16
N SER A 30 -24.53 5.52 -6.90
CA SER A 30 -25.87 5.24 -6.34
C SER A 30 -26.72 6.48 -6.13
N ALA A 31 -26.10 7.67 -6.07
CA ALA A 31 -26.79 8.94 -5.82
C ALA A 31 -27.12 9.71 -7.10
N SER A 32 -26.30 9.62 -8.15
CA SER A 32 -26.48 10.38 -9.37
C SER A 32 -25.78 9.74 -10.57
N SER A 33 -26.27 10.02 -11.78
CA SER A 33 -25.57 9.67 -13.02
C SER A 33 -24.33 10.53 -13.26
N ARG A 34 -24.28 11.79 -12.73
CA ARG A 34 -23.07 12.59 -12.64
C ARG A 34 -22.37 12.21 -11.33
N ASN A 35 -21.42 11.30 -11.41
CA ASN A 35 -20.77 10.66 -10.26
C ASN A 35 -19.24 10.63 -10.41
N ASN A 36 -18.58 9.96 -9.48
CA ASN A 36 -17.13 9.96 -9.33
C ASN A 36 -16.38 8.96 -10.25
N GLU A 37 -17.02 7.98 -10.89
CA GLU A 37 -16.32 6.87 -11.58
C GLU A 37 -15.27 7.34 -12.61
N ARG A 38 -15.55 8.38 -13.39
CA ARG A 38 -14.60 8.90 -14.37
C ARG A 38 -13.44 9.68 -13.74
N LEU A 39 -13.69 10.35 -12.63
CA LEU A 39 -12.66 11.07 -11.86
C LEU A 39 -11.78 10.09 -11.07
N GLU A 40 -12.35 9.02 -10.52
CA GLU A 40 -11.67 7.89 -9.92
C GLU A 40 -10.66 7.28 -10.90
N PHE A 41 -11.12 6.89 -12.11
CA PHE A 41 -10.25 6.35 -13.15
C PHE A 41 -9.04 7.27 -13.46
N LEU A 42 -9.26 8.59 -13.55
CA LEU A 42 -8.18 9.53 -13.80
C LEU A 42 -7.29 9.71 -12.56
N GLY A 43 -7.91 9.80 -11.40
CA GLY A 43 -7.22 9.99 -10.12
C GLY A 43 -6.32 8.83 -9.75
N ASP A 44 -6.75 7.58 -9.98
CA ASP A 44 -5.91 6.39 -9.84
C ASP A 44 -4.62 6.52 -10.67
N ALA A 45 -4.73 6.91 -11.94
CA ALA A 45 -3.55 7.10 -12.79
C ALA A 45 -2.60 8.18 -12.26
N VAL A 46 -3.13 9.33 -11.80
CA VAL A 46 -2.35 10.44 -11.24
C VAL A 46 -1.69 10.01 -9.91
N LEU A 47 -2.43 9.35 -9.04
CA LEU A 47 -1.95 8.83 -7.76
C LEU A 47 -0.82 7.82 -7.97
N ASN A 48 -1.00 6.87 -8.87
CA ASN A 48 0.03 5.89 -9.24
C ASN A 48 1.29 6.55 -9.79
N LEU A 49 1.16 7.57 -10.63
CA LEU A 49 2.30 8.34 -11.16
C LEU A 49 3.10 8.99 -10.03
N VAL A 50 2.44 9.74 -9.16
CA VAL A 50 3.11 10.48 -8.08
C VAL A 50 3.78 9.54 -7.10
N VAL A 51 3.10 8.46 -6.69
CA VAL A 51 3.68 7.45 -5.80
C VAL A 51 4.88 6.73 -6.46
N ALA A 52 4.79 6.44 -7.78
CA ALA A 52 5.91 5.85 -8.51
C ALA A 52 7.14 6.78 -8.53
N GLU A 53 6.97 8.07 -8.78
CA GLU A 53 8.06 9.07 -8.73
C GLU A 53 8.69 9.15 -7.34
N MET A 54 7.85 9.17 -6.29
CA MET A 54 8.33 9.20 -4.90
C MET A 54 9.17 7.96 -4.56
N LEU A 55 8.68 6.77 -4.93
CA LEU A 55 9.39 5.50 -4.70
C LEU A 55 10.69 5.44 -5.49
N TYR A 56 10.66 5.84 -6.77
CA TYR A 56 11.84 5.86 -7.63
C TYR A 56 12.95 6.76 -7.06
N ALA A 57 12.59 7.97 -6.61
CA ALA A 57 13.52 8.89 -6.01
C ALA A 57 14.05 8.41 -4.65
N ARG A 58 13.19 7.77 -3.85
CA ARG A 58 13.52 7.35 -2.49
C ARG A 58 14.36 6.09 -2.43
N PHE A 59 14.20 5.18 -3.39
CA PHE A 59 14.84 3.87 -3.42
C PHE A 59 15.64 3.63 -4.70
N PRO A 60 16.75 4.35 -4.94
CA PRO A 60 17.49 4.33 -6.20
C PRO A 60 18.14 2.98 -6.53
N GLN A 61 18.27 2.10 -5.53
CA GLN A 61 18.84 0.75 -5.71
C GLN A 61 17.77 -0.37 -5.72
N ALA A 62 16.48 -0.02 -5.60
CA ALA A 62 15.42 -1.00 -5.62
C ALA A 62 15.17 -1.53 -7.03
N SER A 63 14.85 -2.83 -7.15
CA SER A 63 14.43 -3.41 -8.42
C SER A 63 13.06 -2.89 -8.85
N GLU A 64 12.74 -2.97 -10.15
CA GLU A 64 11.41 -2.63 -10.67
C GLU A 64 10.31 -3.41 -9.93
N GLY A 65 10.51 -4.70 -9.70
CA GLY A 65 9.54 -5.53 -8.99
C GLY A 65 9.32 -5.09 -7.53
N ASP A 66 10.38 -4.59 -6.84
CA ASP A 66 10.24 -4.03 -5.48
C ASP A 66 9.44 -2.73 -5.50
N LEU A 67 9.77 -1.83 -6.43
CA LEU A 67 9.04 -0.56 -6.59
C LEU A 67 7.57 -0.80 -6.92
N SER A 68 7.26 -1.73 -7.82
CA SER A 68 5.89 -2.08 -8.18
C SER A 68 5.12 -2.69 -7.01
N ARG A 69 5.74 -3.57 -6.21
CA ARG A 69 5.12 -4.12 -4.99
C ARG A 69 4.85 -3.05 -3.93
N GLN A 70 5.80 -2.15 -3.71
CA GLN A 70 5.62 -1.04 -2.74
C GLN A 70 4.52 -0.08 -3.20
N ARG A 71 4.48 0.26 -4.49
CA ARG A 71 3.40 1.08 -5.05
C ARG A 71 2.04 0.42 -4.82
N ALA A 72 1.88 -0.85 -5.22
CA ALA A 72 0.62 -1.57 -5.03
C ALA A 72 0.16 -1.60 -3.56
N ARG A 73 1.08 -1.67 -2.60
CA ARG A 73 0.75 -1.60 -1.17
C ARG A 73 0.31 -0.22 -0.72
N LEU A 74 0.89 0.85 -1.27
CA LEU A 74 0.56 2.23 -0.91
C LEU A 74 -0.76 2.71 -1.51
N VAL A 75 -1.11 2.21 -2.72
CA VAL A 75 -2.29 2.63 -3.48
C VAL A 75 -3.41 1.59 -3.48
N SER A 76 -3.35 0.55 -2.63
CA SER A 76 -4.47 -0.37 -2.46
C SER A 76 -5.63 0.25 -1.68
N ALA A 77 -6.81 -0.34 -1.77
CA ALA A 77 -8.03 0.20 -1.17
C ALA A 77 -7.92 0.48 0.34
N GLU A 78 -7.28 -0.41 1.12
CA GLU A 78 -7.14 -0.26 2.56
C GLU A 78 -6.38 1.03 2.97
N PRO A 79 -5.13 1.31 2.51
CA PRO A 79 -4.45 2.57 2.84
C PRO A 79 -5.17 3.80 2.31
N LEU A 80 -5.79 3.74 1.12
CA LEU A 80 -6.54 4.88 0.58
C LEU A 80 -7.80 5.16 1.40
N ALA A 81 -8.53 4.12 1.82
CA ALA A 81 -9.67 4.27 2.72
C ALA A 81 -9.26 4.84 4.09
N ALA A 82 -8.10 4.45 4.61
CA ALA A 82 -7.58 5.03 5.86
C ALA A 82 -7.32 6.53 5.72
N ILE A 83 -6.74 6.99 4.60
CA ILE A 83 -6.58 8.42 4.30
C ILE A 83 -7.95 9.11 4.21
N ALA A 84 -8.90 8.49 3.51
CA ALA A 84 -10.24 9.03 3.34
C ALA A 84 -10.98 9.17 4.69
N GLN A 85 -10.75 8.25 5.62
CA GLN A 85 -11.27 8.32 7.00
C GLN A 85 -10.62 9.46 7.79
N GLU A 86 -9.29 9.60 7.74
CA GLU A 86 -8.55 10.71 8.38
C GLU A 86 -9.05 12.08 7.90
N LEU A 87 -9.43 12.18 6.62
CA LEU A 87 -10.00 13.39 6.01
C LEU A 87 -11.51 13.53 6.22
N ASN A 88 -12.17 12.60 6.91
CA ASN A 88 -13.62 12.58 7.12
C ASN A 88 -14.43 12.63 5.81
N ILE A 89 -13.94 12.00 4.73
CA ILE A 89 -14.62 11.99 3.42
C ILE A 89 -16.03 11.41 3.53
N GLY A 90 -16.22 10.38 4.38
CA GLY A 90 -17.53 9.74 4.56
C GLY A 90 -18.65 10.69 5.00
N GLU A 91 -18.32 11.79 5.68
CA GLU A 91 -19.31 12.79 6.15
C GLU A 91 -19.81 13.69 5.03
N VAL A 92 -19.03 13.84 3.95
CA VAL A 92 -19.35 14.71 2.82
C VAL A 92 -19.74 13.95 1.56
N LEU A 93 -19.67 12.60 1.58
CA LEU A 93 -20.09 11.76 0.46
C LEU A 93 -21.59 11.82 0.23
N ARG A 94 -21.99 12.00 -1.02
CA ARG A 94 -23.38 11.83 -1.50
C ARG A 94 -23.58 10.39 -1.92
N LEU A 95 -24.43 9.69 -1.18
CA LEU A 95 -24.79 8.28 -1.42
C LEU A 95 -26.29 8.18 -1.68
N GLY A 96 -26.69 7.24 -2.51
CA GLY A 96 -28.09 6.87 -2.64
C GLY A 96 -28.63 6.25 -1.35
N SER A 97 -29.94 6.30 -1.15
CA SER A 97 -30.59 5.87 0.10
C SER A 97 -30.27 4.43 0.50
N GLY A 98 -30.08 3.52 -0.47
CA GLY A 98 -29.69 2.12 -0.23
C GLY A 98 -28.28 2.01 0.36
N GLU A 99 -27.30 2.66 -0.28
CA GLU A 99 -25.90 2.69 0.19
C GLU A 99 -25.76 3.39 1.54
N LEU A 100 -26.50 4.47 1.74
CA LEU A 100 -26.48 5.19 3.02
C LEU A 100 -26.97 4.29 4.17
N LYS A 101 -28.09 3.56 3.96
CA LYS A 101 -28.65 2.64 4.97
C LYS A 101 -27.75 1.44 5.24
N SER A 102 -26.99 0.96 4.25
CA SER A 102 -26.03 -0.15 4.40
C SER A 102 -24.68 0.26 4.97
N GLY A 103 -24.49 1.52 5.35
CA GLY A 103 -23.22 2.03 5.90
C GLY A 103 -22.14 2.31 4.85
N GLY A 104 -22.54 2.57 3.59
CA GLY A 104 -21.63 2.84 2.48
C GLY A 104 -20.60 3.94 2.74
N PHE A 105 -20.94 4.94 3.58
CA PHE A 105 -20.04 6.02 4.01
C PHE A 105 -18.83 5.57 4.84
N ARG A 106 -18.78 4.30 5.26
CA ARG A 106 -17.65 3.65 5.96
C ARG A 106 -17.03 2.53 5.15
N ARG A 107 -17.55 2.21 3.97
CA ARG A 107 -17.08 1.11 3.14
C ARG A 107 -15.74 1.50 2.49
N GLU A 108 -14.72 0.68 2.70
CA GLU A 108 -13.34 0.95 2.24
C GLU A 108 -13.27 1.25 0.75
N SER A 109 -13.93 0.45 -0.10
CA SER A 109 -13.91 0.69 -1.55
C SER A 109 -14.52 2.05 -1.92
N ILE A 110 -15.66 2.42 -1.34
CA ILE A 110 -16.33 3.71 -1.64
C ILE A 110 -15.47 4.90 -1.17
N LEU A 111 -14.78 4.76 -0.04
CA LEU A 111 -13.88 5.78 0.49
C LEU A 111 -12.62 5.93 -0.36
N ALA A 112 -12.03 4.81 -0.79
CA ALA A 112 -10.86 4.80 -1.66
C ALA A 112 -11.20 5.45 -3.03
N ASP A 113 -12.30 5.01 -3.67
CA ASP A 113 -12.77 5.55 -4.95
C ASP A 113 -13.01 7.07 -4.88
N ALA A 114 -13.58 7.55 -3.77
CA ALA A 114 -13.80 8.99 -3.57
C ALA A 114 -12.49 9.77 -3.37
N LEU A 115 -11.50 9.19 -2.70
CA LEU A 115 -10.18 9.81 -2.54
C LEU A 115 -9.47 9.92 -3.90
N GLU A 116 -9.49 8.86 -4.68
CA GLU A 116 -8.94 8.88 -6.05
C GLU A 116 -9.66 9.91 -6.90
N ALA A 117 -10.99 9.96 -6.85
CA ALA A 117 -11.77 10.95 -7.59
C ALA A 117 -11.43 12.40 -7.19
N LEU A 118 -11.13 12.67 -5.92
CA LEU A 118 -10.66 13.98 -5.47
C LEU A 118 -9.30 14.34 -6.06
N VAL A 119 -8.38 13.37 -6.17
CA VAL A 119 -7.09 13.56 -6.86
C VAL A 119 -7.31 13.88 -8.33
N GLY A 120 -8.21 13.16 -9.00
CA GLY A 120 -8.60 13.42 -10.39
C GLY A 120 -9.25 14.80 -10.58
N ALA A 121 -10.11 15.22 -9.66
CA ALA A 121 -10.73 16.55 -9.67
C ALA A 121 -9.68 17.65 -9.51
N ALA A 122 -8.76 17.52 -8.54
CA ALA A 122 -7.68 18.48 -8.33
C ALA A 122 -6.77 18.60 -9.57
N TYR A 123 -6.47 17.47 -10.20
CA TYR A 123 -5.68 17.45 -11.44
C TYR A 123 -6.37 18.20 -12.59
N LEU A 124 -7.67 18.01 -12.76
CA LEU A 124 -8.43 18.73 -13.81
C LEU A 124 -8.61 20.21 -13.51
N ASP A 125 -8.75 20.56 -12.23
CA ASP A 125 -9.01 21.93 -11.79
C ASP A 125 -7.78 22.84 -11.93
N THR A 126 -6.60 22.37 -11.51
CA THR A 126 -5.38 23.20 -11.42
C THR A 126 -4.10 22.49 -11.85
N GLY A 127 -4.22 21.31 -12.47
CA GLY A 127 -3.07 20.56 -12.95
C GLY A 127 -2.40 19.69 -11.88
N LEU A 128 -1.23 19.13 -12.22
CA LEU A 128 -0.57 18.11 -11.45
C LEU A 128 -0.05 18.59 -10.08
N ASP A 129 0.29 19.87 -9.94
CA ASP A 129 0.99 20.36 -8.74
C ASP A 129 0.17 20.24 -7.45
N VAL A 130 -1.13 20.54 -7.52
CA VAL A 130 -2.02 20.39 -6.37
C VAL A 130 -2.21 18.91 -6.02
N ALA A 131 -2.56 18.11 -7.02
CA ALA A 131 -2.71 16.66 -6.84
C ALA A 131 -1.42 16.04 -6.25
N ARG A 132 -0.25 16.41 -6.76
CA ARG A 132 1.06 15.99 -6.28
C ARG A 132 1.26 16.35 -4.80
N ARG A 133 0.96 17.60 -4.39
CA ARG A 133 1.09 18.00 -2.97
C ARG A 133 0.25 17.13 -2.05
N TRP A 134 -0.99 16.85 -2.41
CA TRP A 134 -1.88 16.01 -1.61
C TRP A 134 -1.35 14.59 -1.51
N VAL A 135 -1.07 13.95 -2.64
CA VAL A 135 -0.57 12.58 -2.68
C VAL A 135 0.76 12.47 -1.92
N THR A 136 1.68 13.42 -2.12
CA THR A 136 2.98 13.41 -1.41
C THR A 136 2.77 13.49 0.10
N ARG A 137 1.92 14.40 0.59
CA ARG A 137 1.61 14.53 2.02
C ARG A 137 1.09 13.21 2.61
N TRP A 138 0.16 12.55 1.94
CA TRP A 138 -0.45 11.31 2.42
C TRP A 138 0.48 10.10 2.32
N ALA A 139 1.24 10.00 1.22
CA ALA A 139 2.12 8.88 0.97
C ALA A 139 3.37 8.91 1.84
N THR A 140 3.92 10.10 2.17
CA THR A 140 5.15 10.23 2.96
C THR A 140 5.06 9.51 4.30
N THR A 141 4.02 9.78 5.09
CA THR A 141 3.81 9.15 6.41
C THR A 141 3.73 7.62 6.29
N ARG A 142 3.07 7.13 5.25
CA ARG A 142 2.91 5.69 5.01
C ARG A 142 4.19 5.03 4.50
N MET A 143 4.96 5.73 3.69
CA MET A 143 6.29 5.27 3.26
C MET A 143 7.27 5.18 4.43
N GLU A 144 7.23 6.11 5.37
CA GLU A 144 8.03 6.07 6.61
C GLU A 144 7.63 4.88 7.49
N ALA A 145 6.35 4.60 7.62
CA ALA A 145 5.85 3.42 8.32
C ALA A 145 6.28 2.11 7.66
N LEU A 146 6.34 2.04 6.33
CA LEU A 146 6.88 0.89 5.60
C LEU A 146 8.38 0.68 5.86
N GLN A 147 9.13 1.76 6.09
CA GLN A 147 10.57 1.67 6.43
C GLN A 147 10.80 1.26 7.89
N SER A 148 10.01 1.79 8.81
CA SER A 148 10.13 1.49 10.25
C SER A 148 9.58 0.11 10.60
N GLY A 149 8.59 -0.36 9.86
CA GLY A 149 8.05 -1.72 9.94
C GLY A 149 8.82 -2.67 9.05
N SER A 150 10.17 -2.74 9.15
CA SER A 150 11.13 -3.55 8.37
C SER A 150 10.52 -4.82 7.70
N GLU A 151 9.55 -4.65 6.84
CA GLU A 151 9.27 -5.60 5.79
C GLU A 151 10.15 -5.24 4.60
N LEU A 152 11.46 -5.22 4.87
CA LEU A 152 12.49 -5.58 3.91
C LEU A 152 11.95 -6.73 3.05
N LYS A 153 12.34 -6.77 1.76
CA LYS A 153 12.11 -7.89 0.82
C LYS A 153 11.79 -9.15 1.61
N ASP A 154 10.61 -9.71 1.37
CA ASP A 154 10.18 -11.00 1.91
C ASP A 154 11.43 -11.88 2.09
N ALA A 155 11.84 -12.13 3.34
CA ALA A 155 13.11 -12.80 3.62
C ALA A 155 13.20 -14.14 2.91
N LYS A 156 12.05 -14.78 2.64
CA LYS A 156 11.97 -15.98 1.81
C LYS A 156 12.40 -15.71 0.38
N THR A 157 11.95 -14.61 -0.20
CA THR A 157 12.32 -14.19 -1.57
C THR A 157 13.81 -13.85 -1.64
N LEU A 158 14.34 -13.10 -0.68
CA LEU A 158 15.76 -12.79 -0.60
C LEU A 158 16.63 -14.04 -0.48
N LEU A 159 16.22 -14.98 0.36
CA LEU A 159 16.94 -16.24 0.54
C LEU A 159 16.90 -17.08 -0.76
N GLN A 160 15.76 -17.12 -1.41
CA GLN A 160 15.60 -17.79 -2.69
C GLN A 160 16.48 -17.17 -3.80
N GLU A 161 16.46 -15.84 -3.95
CA GLU A 161 17.31 -15.11 -4.92
C GLU A 161 18.79 -15.35 -4.64
N TRP A 162 19.20 -15.32 -3.35
CA TRP A 162 20.58 -15.55 -2.95
C TRP A 162 21.07 -16.95 -3.30
N LEU A 163 20.24 -17.97 -3.11
CA LEU A 163 20.54 -19.36 -3.45
C LEU A 163 20.55 -19.57 -4.97
N GLN A 164 19.55 -19.03 -5.69
CA GLN A 164 19.48 -19.12 -7.16
C GLN A 164 20.69 -18.49 -7.85
N ALA A 165 21.13 -17.30 -7.39
CA ALA A 165 22.31 -16.63 -7.91
C ALA A 165 23.60 -17.47 -7.77
N ARG A 166 23.58 -18.52 -6.92
CA ARG A 166 24.72 -19.43 -6.68
C ARG A 166 24.49 -20.84 -7.21
N GLY A 167 23.39 -21.06 -7.93
CA GLY A 167 23.01 -22.39 -8.45
C GLY A 167 22.69 -23.39 -7.32
N ALA A 168 22.39 -22.90 -6.11
CA ALA A 168 22.08 -23.74 -4.96
C ALA A 168 20.59 -24.15 -4.96
N PRO A 169 20.23 -25.31 -4.39
CA PRO A 169 18.85 -25.74 -4.22
C PRO A 169 18.03 -24.72 -3.42
N LEU A 170 16.75 -24.60 -3.73
CA LEU A 170 15.81 -23.74 -3.00
C LEU A 170 15.69 -24.17 -1.54
N PRO A 171 15.35 -23.22 -0.62
CA PRO A 171 15.15 -23.52 0.78
C PRO A 171 13.90 -24.39 0.96
N SER A 172 13.94 -25.33 1.88
CA SER A 172 12.77 -26.10 2.29
C SER A 172 12.20 -25.59 3.61
N TYR A 173 10.87 -25.60 3.72
CA TYR A 173 10.14 -25.12 4.90
C TYR A 173 9.24 -26.23 5.44
N ARG A 174 9.37 -26.55 6.71
CA ARG A 174 8.59 -27.58 7.39
C ARG A 174 7.96 -26.99 8.66
N ILE A 175 6.66 -27.20 8.85
CA ILE A 175 5.99 -26.86 10.11
C ILE A 175 6.51 -27.82 11.17
N ASP A 176 7.07 -27.27 12.22
CA ASP A 176 7.64 -28.00 13.34
C ASP A 176 6.62 -28.16 14.46
N ASN A 177 5.85 -27.09 14.73
CA ASN A 177 4.78 -27.10 15.72
C ASN A 177 3.75 -26.01 15.44
N VAL A 178 2.49 -26.28 15.86
CA VAL A 178 1.42 -25.26 15.95
C VAL A 178 0.83 -25.35 17.36
N SER A 179 0.84 -24.25 18.11
CA SER A 179 0.36 -24.18 19.48
C SER A 179 -0.55 -22.96 19.69
N GLY A 180 -1.31 -22.93 20.76
CA GLY A 180 -2.24 -21.85 21.10
C GLY A 180 -3.69 -22.13 20.68
N GLU A 181 -4.61 -21.30 21.18
CA GLU A 181 -6.04 -21.37 20.88
C GLU A 181 -6.33 -20.98 19.41
N PRO A 182 -7.46 -21.41 18.82
CA PRO A 182 -7.77 -21.16 17.40
C PRO A 182 -7.65 -19.69 16.93
N HIS A 183 -7.86 -18.74 17.85
CA HIS A 183 -7.79 -17.30 17.59
C HIS A 183 -6.43 -16.67 17.97
N ALA A 184 -5.49 -17.45 18.55
CA ALA A 184 -4.17 -17.00 18.99
C ALA A 184 -3.10 -18.09 18.72
N GLN A 185 -3.11 -18.66 17.52
CA GLN A 185 -2.16 -19.71 17.14
C GLN A 185 -0.74 -19.16 16.98
N LEU A 186 0.24 -19.93 17.45
CA LEU A 186 1.65 -19.71 17.21
C LEU A 186 2.20 -20.86 16.36
N PHE A 187 2.70 -20.50 15.18
CA PHE A 187 3.35 -21.41 14.25
C PHE A 187 4.86 -21.42 14.49
N ARG A 188 5.47 -22.60 14.51
CA ARG A 188 6.92 -22.78 14.42
C ARG A 188 7.26 -23.50 13.13
N VAL A 189 8.19 -22.92 12.36
CA VAL A 189 8.59 -23.44 11.05
C VAL A 189 10.12 -23.54 11.00
N ALA A 190 10.62 -24.72 10.63
CA ALA A 190 12.02 -24.91 10.29
C ALA A 190 12.26 -24.55 8.83
N CYS A 191 13.35 -23.82 8.57
CA CYS A 191 13.89 -23.54 7.24
C CYS A 191 15.25 -24.22 7.11
N ASP A 192 15.40 -25.07 6.10
CA ASP A 192 16.64 -25.80 5.83
C ASP A 192 17.20 -25.40 4.45
N VAL A 193 18.49 -25.09 4.41
CA VAL A 193 19.28 -24.77 3.22
C VAL A 193 20.44 -25.75 3.12
N GLN A 194 20.70 -26.27 1.92
CA GLN A 194 21.71 -27.31 1.69
C GLN A 194 23.11 -26.75 1.38
N SER A 195 23.19 -25.59 0.76
CA SER A 195 24.47 -25.00 0.33
C SER A 195 24.49 -23.48 0.53
N PRO A 196 25.10 -22.98 1.63
CA PRO A 196 25.74 -23.72 2.73
C PRO A 196 24.72 -24.48 3.58
N SER A 197 25.13 -25.56 4.24
CA SER A 197 24.23 -26.31 5.12
C SER A 197 23.89 -25.49 6.36
N LEU A 198 22.70 -24.90 6.38
CA LEU A 198 22.17 -24.07 7.47
C LEU A 198 20.71 -24.43 7.76
N SER A 199 20.37 -24.40 9.03
CA SER A 199 18.98 -24.54 9.49
C SER A 199 18.64 -23.45 10.50
N ALA A 200 17.40 -22.96 10.47
CA ALA A 200 16.86 -22.03 11.45
C ALA A 200 15.37 -22.30 11.69
N VAL A 201 14.87 -21.90 12.86
CA VAL A 201 13.46 -22.05 13.23
C VAL A 201 12.89 -20.67 13.51
N GLY A 202 11.83 -20.31 12.77
CA GLY A 202 11.07 -19.11 13.01
C GLY A 202 9.72 -19.39 13.65
N SER A 203 9.18 -18.38 14.33
CA SER A 203 7.89 -18.43 15.00
C SER A 203 7.01 -17.24 14.55
N GLY A 204 5.70 -17.41 14.48
CA GLY A 204 4.81 -16.32 14.08
C GLY A 204 3.34 -16.63 14.27
N SER A 205 2.50 -15.61 14.28
CA SER A 205 1.04 -15.74 14.39
C SER A 205 0.38 -16.34 13.13
N SER A 206 1.16 -16.62 12.09
CA SER A 206 0.75 -17.38 10.92
C SER A 206 1.94 -18.18 10.38
N ARG A 207 1.64 -19.23 9.61
CA ARG A 207 2.67 -20.03 8.91
C ARG A 207 3.61 -19.10 8.11
N ARG A 208 3.06 -18.16 7.35
CA ARG A 208 3.86 -17.23 6.53
C ARG A 208 4.82 -16.39 7.37
N ARG A 209 4.38 -15.85 8.49
CA ARG A 209 5.26 -15.08 9.41
C ARG A 209 6.38 -15.92 9.98
N ALA A 210 6.08 -17.15 10.39
CA ALA A 210 7.09 -18.07 10.90
C ALA A 210 8.13 -18.46 9.83
N GLU A 211 7.70 -18.69 8.58
CA GLU A 211 8.59 -18.95 7.44
C GLU A 211 9.50 -17.75 7.15
N GLN A 212 8.98 -16.51 7.24
CA GLN A 212 9.75 -15.28 7.05
C GLN A 212 10.84 -15.13 8.11
N GLU A 213 10.49 -15.31 9.38
CA GLU A 213 11.45 -15.21 10.48
C GLU A 213 12.55 -16.27 10.34
N ALA A 214 12.20 -17.51 9.97
CA ALA A 214 13.17 -18.56 9.73
C ALA A 214 14.15 -18.20 8.60
N ALA A 215 13.64 -17.69 7.48
CA ALA A 215 14.45 -17.24 6.35
C ALA A 215 15.37 -16.07 6.72
N GLU A 216 14.89 -15.11 7.51
CA GLU A 216 15.68 -13.98 7.99
C GLU A 216 16.85 -14.44 8.85
N GLN A 217 16.64 -15.41 9.74
CA GLN A 217 17.70 -15.99 10.56
C GLN A 217 18.78 -16.70 9.72
N ILE A 218 18.40 -17.36 8.63
CA ILE A 218 19.36 -17.93 7.67
C ILE A 218 20.15 -16.81 6.99
N LEU A 219 19.48 -15.79 6.43
CA LEU A 219 20.12 -14.67 5.74
C LEU A 219 21.16 -13.96 6.59
N ARG A 220 20.89 -13.76 7.88
CA ARG A 220 21.87 -13.17 8.83
C ARG A 220 23.15 -14.00 9.01
N ARG A 221 23.11 -15.29 8.70
CA ARG A 221 24.25 -16.22 8.82
C ARG A 221 24.96 -16.43 7.49
N LEU A 222 24.38 -15.98 6.38
CA LEU A 222 25.01 -16.08 5.07
C LEU A 222 26.11 -15.04 4.91
N PRO A 223 27.22 -15.37 4.22
CA PRO A 223 28.27 -14.41 3.94
C PRO A 223 27.70 -13.26 3.08
N ALA A 224 28.07 -12.03 3.41
CA ALA A 224 27.72 -10.85 2.60
C ALA A 224 28.12 -11.09 1.14
N ALA A 225 27.25 -10.69 0.20
CA ALA A 225 27.58 -10.75 -1.21
C ALA A 225 28.87 -9.95 -1.45
N LYS A 226 29.94 -10.61 -1.88
CA LYS A 226 31.08 -9.87 -2.44
C LYS A 226 30.59 -9.13 -3.67
N ALA A 227 30.71 -7.82 -3.68
CA ALA A 227 30.56 -7.04 -4.88
C ALA A 227 31.48 -7.69 -5.94
N SER A 228 30.86 -8.17 -7.03
CA SER A 228 31.62 -8.69 -8.17
C SER A 228 32.41 -7.52 -8.74
N ASP A 229 33.72 -7.53 -8.54
CA ASP A 229 34.66 -6.76 -9.35
C ASP A 229 34.43 -7.16 -10.80
N THR A 230 33.81 -6.29 -11.55
CA THR A 230 33.75 -6.37 -13.00
C THR A 230 35.04 -5.70 -13.48
N SER A 231 36.03 -6.53 -13.87
CA SER A 231 37.13 -6.11 -14.72
C SER A 231 36.68 -6.10 -16.15
#